data_6d5130a042e861f6b762c8367ec59401
#
_entry.id   6d5130a042e861f6b762c8367ec59401
#
_cell.length_a   1.000
_cell.length_b   1.000
_cell.length_c   1.000
_cell.angle_alpha   90.00
_cell.angle_beta   90.00
_cell.angle_gamma   90.00
#
_symmetry.space_group_name_H-M   'P 1'
#
loop_
_entity.id
_entity.type
_entity.pdbx_description
1 polymer ?
#
loop_
_entity_poly.entity_id
_entity_poly.type
_entity_poly.pdbx_seq_one_letter_code
_entity_poly.pdbx_strand_id
1 'polypeptide(L)'
;MVKTHQKAIETIIAFGALVLFWVAPQSVLANEINSIDVDVTLQSDGSALIHETWDMNTDEGTEIYKGMNLEDVQNISNFTVSMDGQPMEEQSSWDIDDSFDQKAGTYGQNTNELNWGITEYGQHTYELSYEISNFVTQTSTDQIVYWQFINSDLSPSPKAVSVEISSDVQTMNYDDNRIWGFGYNGNIDITSDGVVQTASTEPLGSNNYVTILLRIPDGTYPTDFVIEDRSFDSFVEQAFEGSSYNYEDYNPDATYEDIQEMDGANEADTSTSTSTKVILGLSAAAGIGGLGAGIWGVSRYASNQRKYREYYPTMKTMEKRTQGEYYREAPAEDVFQLYLILEQLIDNKSELRQNYMTAGILYLVKNGYITVREEEIDSFLRSKNQAVIYIQSGKAPSGPSARLFKLMQRVAQKDGRVEQKVFSKYIEKNYKKIEAYEAALKSYSSDYLEENGYTFVGLTAKSRREKTDLDIAHEVAGVAYTDKGFELRDNIVKFKNYLLDFSLLNERQTNEVSLWDELMIYAGAFGIADEVEEEFRKIYPEYAEISTYSDAPFFYYAYYGSMLNRSYSDGHSAATASSSSGGGGGTSFGGGGGSFGGGGGGGVR
;
A
#
# COMPACT_ATOMS: atom_id res chain seq x y z
N MET A 1 62.92 2.82 30.69
CA MET A 1 62.07 1.96 29.80
C MET A 1 60.59 1.95 30.15
N VAL A 2 60.17 2.09 31.41
CA VAL A 2 58.72 2.07 31.79
C VAL A 2 57.95 3.33 31.35
N LYS A 3 58.55 4.51 31.30
CA LYS A 3 57.86 5.77 30.89
C LYS A 3 57.63 5.90 29.38
N THR A 4 58.30 5.12 28.54
CA THR A 4 58.12 5.17 27.09
C THR A 4 56.93 4.30 26.62
N HIS A 5 56.64 3.24 27.34
CA HIS A 5 55.47 2.38 27.02
C HIS A 5 54.12 3.02 27.44
N GLN A 6 54.11 3.83 28.51
CA GLN A 6 52.90 4.48 28.96
C GLN A 6 52.41 5.56 27.99
N LYS A 7 53.31 6.35 27.40
CA LYS A 7 52.97 7.32 26.34
C LYS A 7 52.52 6.69 25.04
N ALA A 8 53.04 5.51 24.67
CA ALA A 8 52.59 4.78 23.49
C ALA A 8 51.19 4.20 23.65
N ILE A 9 50.82 3.75 24.84
CA ILE A 9 49.47 3.23 25.15
C ILE A 9 48.43 4.37 25.17
N GLU A 10 48.77 5.53 25.75
CA GLU A 10 47.89 6.71 25.75
C GLU A 10 47.69 7.27 24.34
N THR A 11 48.65 7.19 23.44
CA THR A 11 48.53 7.61 22.04
C THR A 11 47.71 6.62 21.21
N ILE A 12 47.79 5.33 21.47
CA ILE A 12 47.01 4.30 20.80
C ILE A 12 45.54 4.36 21.25
N ILE A 13 45.28 4.63 22.53
CA ILE A 13 43.92 4.81 23.06
C ILE A 13 43.29 6.11 22.53
N ALA A 14 44.04 7.20 22.40
CA ALA A 14 43.57 8.45 21.81
C ALA A 14 43.27 8.32 20.30
N PHE A 15 44.05 7.55 19.55
CA PHE A 15 43.82 7.28 18.13
C PHE A 15 42.68 6.27 17.91
N GLY A 16 42.54 5.26 18.79
CA GLY A 16 41.38 4.36 18.78
C GLY A 16 40.07 5.06 19.10
N ALA A 17 40.07 6.01 20.03
CA ALA A 17 38.89 6.81 20.35
C ALA A 17 38.52 7.82 19.24
N LEU A 18 39.51 8.30 18.44
CA LEU A 18 39.26 9.23 17.32
C LEU A 18 38.73 8.49 16.07
N VAL A 19 39.02 7.20 15.89
CA VAL A 19 38.54 6.39 14.76
C VAL A 19 37.11 5.84 15.06
N LEU A 20 36.76 5.62 16.34
CA LEU A 20 35.42 5.19 16.73
C LEU A 20 34.39 6.30 16.66
N PHE A 21 34.76 7.59 16.53
CA PHE A 21 33.84 8.71 16.37
C PHE A 21 33.41 9.00 14.91
N TRP A 22 33.93 8.23 13.92
CA TRP A 22 33.63 8.48 12.49
C TRP A 22 32.87 7.37 11.79
N VAL A 23 32.31 6.42 12.53
CA VAL A 23 31.35 5.46 11.99
C VAL A 23 30.07 5.55 12.82
N ALA A 24 29.48 6.74 12.86
CA ALA A 24 28.04 6.80 13.06
C ALA A 24 27.43 6.18 11.78
N PRO A 25 26.55 5.18 11.88
CA PRO A 25 25.78 4.79 10.72
C PRO A 25 25.04 6.04 10.26
N GLN A 26 25.39 6.54 9.08
CA GLN A 26 24.55 7.52 8.42
C GLN A 26 23.24 6.78 8.19
N SER A 27 22.18 7.21 8.89
CA SER A 27 20.84 6.85 8.50
C SER A 27 20.74 7.22 7.02
N VAL A 28 20.56 6.24 6.16
CA VAL A 28 20.16 6.50 4.78
C VAL A 28 18.74 7.06 4.91
N LEU A 29 18.67 8.38 5.01
CA LEU A 29 17.44 9.11 4.84
C LEU A 29 17.11 8.91 3.36
N ALA A 30 15.92 8.53 3.05
CA ALA A 30 15.45 8.36 1.68
C ALA A 30 14.29 9.32 1.46
N ASN A 31 14.26 9.94 0.30
CA ASN A 31 13.11 10.74 -0.10
C ASN A 31 11.81 9.93 0.00
N GLU A 32 10.74 10.55 0.47
CA GLU A 32 9.42 9.92 0.61
C GLU A 32 8.33 10.86 0.04
N ILE A 33 7.39 10.33 -0.74
CA ILE A 33 6.14 11.00 -1.09
C ILE A 33 5.05 10.40 -0.18
N ASN A 34 4.54 11.19 0.77
CA ASN A 34 3.50 10.73 1.69
C ASN A 34 2.13 10.69 1.03
N SER A 35 1.77 11.77 0.30
CA SER A 35 0.56 11.78 -0.53
C SER A 35 0.73 12.68 -1.75
N ILE A 36 -0.10 12.39 -2.77
CA ILE A 36 -0.39 13.29 -3.89
C ILE A 36 -1.90 13.37 -4.01
N ASP A 37 -2.45 14.57 -3.82
CA ASP A 37 -3.86 14.85 -3.96
C ASP A 37 -4.05 15.77 -5.17
N VAL A 38 -4.95 15.41 -6.10
CA VAL A 38 -5.18 16.09 -7.37
C VAL A 38 -6.63 16.54 -7.47
N ASP A 39 -6.86 17.84 -7.56
CA ASP A 39 -8.17 18.46 -7.78
C ASP A 39 -8.23 19.01 -9.21
N VAL A 40 -9.22 18.58 -9.97
CA VAL A 40 -9.45 18.93 -11.37
C VAL A 40 -10.78 19.63 -11.53
N THR A 41 -10.79 20.79 -12.16
CA THR A 41 -12.03 21.48 -12.56
C THR A 41 -12.08 21.55 -14.08
N LEU A 42 -13.06 20.85 -14.69
CA LEU A 42 -13.36 20.96 -16.11
C LEU A 42 -14.05 22.30 -16.35
N GLN A 43 -13.38 23.19 -17.09
CA GLN A 43 -13.86 24.55 -17.34
C GLN A 43 -14.79 24.61 -18.55
N SER A 44 -15.60 25.65 -18.61
CA SER A 44 -16.63 25.82 -19.66
C SER A 44 -16.09 25.93 -21.09
N ASP A 45 -14.80 26.13 -21.27
CA ASP A 45 -14.12 26.16 -22.56
C ASP A 45 -13.45 24.83 -22.95
N GLY A 46 -13.64 23.77 -22.16
CA GLY A 46 -13.06 22.45 -22.40
C GLY A 46 -11.61 22.29 -21.92
N SER A 47 -11.06 23.31 -21.27
CA SER A 47 -9.80 23.21 -20.53
C SER A 47 -10.00 22.54 -19.16
N ALA A 48 -8.91 22.17 -18.50
CA ALA A 48 -8.91 21.76 -17.11
C ALA A 48 -7.98 22.63 -16.28
N LEU A 49 -8.49 23.15 -15.16
CA LEU A 49 -7.68 23.72 -14.10
C LEU A 49 -7.32 22.57 -13.14
N ILE A 50 -6.03 22.37 -12.89
CA ILE A 50 -5.52 21.30 -12.07
C ILE A 50 -4.74 21.87 -10.88
N HIS A 51 -5.11 21.44 -9.69
CA HIS A 51 -4.37 21.71 -8.46
C HIS A 51 -3.84 20.39 -7.91
N GLU A 52 -2.55 20.35 -7.58
CA GLU A 52 -1.95 19.19 -6.95
C GLU A 52 -1.30 19.58 -5.64
N THR A 53 -1.51 18.75 -4.62
CA THR A 53 -0.86 18.88 -3.32
C THR A 53 0.05 17.68 -3.11
N TRP A 54 1.36 17.91 -3.00
CA TRP A 54 2.37 16.90 -2.75
C TRP A 54 2.93 17.04 -1.34
N ASP A 55 2.60 16.10 -0.44
CA ASP A 55 3.23 16.00 0.88
C ASP A 55 4.47 15.10 0.77
N MET A 56 5.64 15.70 0.97
CA MET A 56 6.92 15.04 0.73
C MET A 56 7.88 15.23 1.90
N ASN A 57 8.76 14.24 2.08
CA ASN A 57 9.96 14.38 2.90
C ASN A 57 11.18 14.17 1.99
N THR A 58 12.00 15.19 1.83
CA THR A 58 13.18 15.16 0.97
C THR A 58 14.45 15.21 1.81
N ASP A 59 15.43 14.36 1.49
CA ASP A 59 16.71 14.24 2.17
C ASP A 59 17.88 14.45 1.20
N GLU A 60 17.65 14.32 -0.09
CA GLU A 60 18.64 14.49 -1.16
C GLU A 60 17.95 14.97 -2.45
N GLY A 61 18.75 15.36 -3.43
CA GLY A 61 18.28 15.91 -4.71
C GLY A 61 18.32 17.43 -4.74
N THR A 62 18.06 18.00 -5.91
CA THR A 62 18.05 19.47 -6.12
C THR A 62 16.68 19.96 -6.52
N GLU A 63 15.83 19.09 -7.06
CA GLU A 63 14.52 19.43 -7.59
C GLU A 63 13.55 18.26 -7.51
N ILE A 64 12.28 18.61 -7.64
CA ILE A 64 11.19 17.67 -7.85
C ILE A 64 10.62 17.95 -9.24
N TYR A 65 10.20 16.92 -9.94
CA TYR A 65 9.64 17.07 -11.29
C TYR A 65 8.45 16.15 -11.51
N LYS A 66 7.57 16.55 -12.43
CA LYS A 66 6.47 15.75 -12.95
C LYS A 66 6.55 15.73 -14.47
N GLY A 67 6.72 14.54 -15.05
CA GLY A 67 6.66 14.34 -16.50
C GLY A 67 5.26 14.61 -17.03
N MET A 68 5.17 15.29 -18.15
CA MET A 68 3.91 15.69 -18.81
C MET A 68 3.97 15.33 -20.29
N ASN A 69 3.18 14.37 -20.70
CA ASN A 69 2.94 14.08 -22.12
C ASN A 69 1.66 14.80 -22.54
N LEU A 70 1.76 15.60 -23.58
CA LEU A 70 0.64 16.36 -24.15
C LEU A 70 0.48 16.00 -25.62
N GLU A 71 -0.75 16.02 -26.09
CA GLU A 71 -1.04 15.98 -27.52
C GLU A 71 -0.77 17.34 -28.18
N ASP A 72 -0.54 17.37 -29.49
CA ASP A 72 -0.16 18.57 -30.24
C ASP A 72 -1.14 19.74 -30.08
N VAL A 73 -2.40 19.48 -29.76
CA VAL A 73 -3.48 20.47 -29.57
C VAL A 73 -3.60 20.98 -28.13
N GLN A 74 -2.82 20.42 -27.21
CA GLN A 74 -2.85 20.75 -25.79
C GLN A 74 -1.66 21.62 -25.39
N ASN A 75 -1.87 22.52 -24.44
CA ASN A 75 -0.82 23.37 -23.88
C ASN A 75 -1.04 23.54 -22.39
N ILE A 76 0.07 23.62 -21.63
CA ILE A 76 0.06 24.03 -20.22
C ILE A 76 0.22 25.54 -20.13
N SER A 77 -0.59 26.16 -19.30
CA SER A 77 -0.51 27.58 -18.95
C SER A 77 -0.74 27.79 -17.46
N ASN A 78 -0.46 28.99 -16.97
CA ASN A 78 -0.73 29.41 -15.60
C ASN A 78 -0.07 28.51 -14.54
N PHE A 79 1.08 27.89 -14.86
CA PHE A 79 1.79 27.04 -13.90
C PHE A 79 2.37 27.89 -12.77
N THR A 80 2.04 27.51 -11.54
CA THR A 80 2.55 28.09 -10.31
C THR A 80 2.85 27.02 -9.28
N VAL A 81 3.80 27.29 -8.38
CA VAL A 81 4.14 26.41 -7.28
C VAL A 81 4.26 27.22 -5.98
N SER A 82 3.77 26.66 -4.87
CA SER A 82 4.07 27.13 -3.53
C SER A 82 4.66 26.00 -2.67
N MET A 83 5.46 26.36 -1.68
CA MET A 83 5.98 25.46 -0.65
C MET A 83 5.52 25.94 0.71
N ASP A 84 4.80 25.09 1.47
CA ASP A 84 4.22 25.43 2.78
C ASP A 84 3.38 26.73 2.75
N GLY A 85 2.64 26.95 1.64
CA GLY A 85 1.81 28.12 1.40
C GLY A 85 2.60 29.40 1.05
N GLN A 86 3.90 29.31 0.81
CA GLN A 86 4.72 30.42 0.32
C GLN A 86 4.95 30.26 -1.19
N PRO A 87 4.57 31.24 -2.02
CA PRO A 87 4.76 31.15 -3.46
C PRO A 87 6.26 31.13 -3.81
N MET A 88 6.60 30.28 -4.78
CA MET A 88 7.95 30.20 -5.36
C MET A 88 8.07 31.18 -6.55
N GLU A 89 9.30 31.46 -6.98
CA GLU A 89 9.57 32.35 -8.10
C GLU A 89 9.66 31.59 -9.43
N GLU A 90 9.00 32.09 -10.48
CA GLU A 90 9.04 31.48 -11.81
C GLU A 90 10.37 31.73 -12.51
N GLN A 91 10.98 30.68 -13.05
CA GLN A 91 12.10 30.75 -13.98
C GLN A 91 11.60 30.64 -15.44
N SER A 92 12.06 31.51 -16.30
CA SER A 92 11.67 31.54 -17.73
C SER A 92 12.13 30.32 -18.54
N SER A 93 13.11 29.57 -18.02
CA SER A 93 13.61 28.29 -18.54
C SER A 93 14.19 27.49 -17.39
N TRP A 94 13.87 26.20 -17.34
CA TRP A 94 14.40 25.30 -16.33
C TRP A 94 15.62 24.56 -16.84
N ASP A 95 16.74 24.67 -16.11
CA ASP A 95 17.96 23.92 -16.38
C ASP A 95 18.15 22.83 -15.33
N ILE A 96 18.12 21.58 -15.76
CA ILE A 96 18.29 20.41 -14.87
C ILE A 96 19.68 20.32 -14.24
N ASP A 97 20.69 20.94 -14.87
CA ASP A 97 22.07 20.92 -14.40
C ASP A 97 22.38 22.07 -13.41
N ASP A 98 21.42 22.96 -13.16
CA ASP A 98 21.57 24.01 -12.15
C ASP A 98 21.75 23.40 -10.73
N SER A 99 22.55 24.13 -9.91
CA SER A 99 22.83 23.71 -8.54
C SER A 99 21.60 23.85 -7.63
N PHE A 100 21.63 23.19 -6.46
CA PHE A 100 20.60 23.33 -5.41
C PHE A 100 20.28 24.81 -5.12
N ASP A 101 21.31 25.65 -4.88
CA ASP A 101 21.11 27.07 -4.55
C ASP A 101 20.45 27.88 -5.68
N GLN A 102 20.61 27.48 -6.94
CA GLN A 102 20.02 28.14 -8.08
C GLN A 102 18.55 27.74 -8.28
N LYS A 103 18.21 26.50 -7.91
CA LYS A 103 16.83 25.97 -8.01
C LYS A 103 15.98 26.28 -6.78
N ALA A 104 16.60 26.48 -5.61
CA ALA A 104 15.90 26.65 -4.36
C ALA A 104 14.91 27.83 -4.40
N GLY A 105 13.64 27.55 -4.03
CA GLY A 105 12.56 28.56 -4.03
C GLY A 105 12.06 28.96 -5.42
N THR A 106 12.42 28.23 -6.46
CA THR A 106 12.00 28.53 -7.84
C THR A 106 11.29 27.35 -8.51
N TYR A 107 10.50 27.62 -9.54
CA TYR A 107 9.85 26.61 -10.39
C TYR A 107 9.93 27.02 -11.85
N GLY A 108 9.71 26.05 -12.74
CA GLY A 108 9.71 26.32 -14.18
C GLY A 108 9.30 25.11 -15.00
N GLN A 109 9.27 25.28 -16.29
CA GLN A 109 8.90 24.24 -17.23
C GLN A 109 10.06 23.98 -18.21
N ASN A 110 10.18 22.73 -18.63
CA ASN A 110 10.86 22.37 -19.85
C ASN A 110 9.88 21.67 -20.79
N THR A 111 10.34 21.12 -21.92
CA THR A 111 9.46 20.64 -22.99
C THR A 111 8.40 19.62 -22.51
N ASN A 112 8.73 18.78 -21.54
CA ASN A 112 7.89 17.66 -21.11
C ASN A 112 7.77 17.52 -19.60
N GLU A 113 8.16 18.54 -18.82
CA GLU A 113 8.16 18.44 -17.37
C GLU A 113 7.76 19.76 -16.70
N LEU A 114 7.02 19.64 -15.61
CA LEU A 114 6.86 20.65 -14.58
C LEU A 114 7.92 20.41 -13.52
N ASN A 115 8.66 21.45 -13.12
CA ASN A 115 9.81 21.34 -12.24
C ASN A 115 9.74 22.37 -11.13
N TRP A 116 10.21 22.01 -9.94
CA TRP A 116 10.36 22.94 -8.81
C TRP A 116 11.53 22.54 -7.92
N GLY A 117 12.27 23.52 -7.45
CA GLY A 117 13.48 23.33 -6.67
C GLY A 117 13.16 22.99 -5.21
N ILE A 118 13.96 22.09 -4.63
CA ILE A 118 13.97 21.87 -3.20
C ILE A 118 14.61 23.08 -2.53
N THR A 119 13.88 23.75 -1.63
CA THR A 119 14.38 24.93 -0.93
C THR A 119 15.18 24.56 0.31
N GLU A 120 14.68 23.59 1.05
CA GLU A 120 15.35 22.96 2.19
C GLU A 120 14.91 21.50 2.30
N TYR A 121 15.77 20.66 2.87
CA TYR A 121 15.43 19.26 3.12
C TYR A 121 14.53 19.12 4.34
N GLY A 122 13.65 18.13 4.30
CA GLY A 122 12.69 17.83 5.36
C GLY A 122 11.31 17.59 4.79
N GLN A 123 10.32 17.62 5.69
CA GLN A 123 8.93 17.43 5.33
C GLN A 123 8.31 18.77 4.93
N HIS A 124 7.85 18.85 3.69
CA HIS A 124 7.22 20.04 3.12
C HIS A 124 6.01 19.65 2.28
N THR A 125 5.09 20.59 2.15
CA THR A 125 3.93 20.49 1.27
C THR A 125 4.13 21.42 0.08
N TYR A 126 4.11 20.85 -1.14
CA TYR A 126 4.15 21.61 -2.38
C TYR A 126 2.74 21.64 -2.98
N GLU A 127 2.28 22.84 -3.33
CA GLU A 127 1.01 23.04 -4.02
C GLU A 127 1.30 23.55 -5.44
N LEU A 128 0.83 22.80 -6.43
CA LEU A 128 0.97 23.12 -7.85
C LEU A 128 -0.39 23.55 -8.40
N SER A 129 -0.41 24.54 -9.27
CA SER A 129 -1.59 24.90 -10.05
C SER A 129 -1.21 25.13 -11.50
N TYR A 130 -1.96 24.56 -12.44
CA TYR A 130 -1.77 24.74 -13.87
C TYR A 130 -3.05 24.46 -14.63
N GLU A 131 -3.11 24.95 -15.86
CA GLU A 131 -4.25 24.78 -16.76
C GLU A 131 -3.81 24.04 -18.02
N ILE A 132 -4.61 23.07 -18.48
CA ILE A 132 -4.41 22.35 -19.74
C ILE A 132 -5.54 22.66 -20.69
N SER A 133 -5.22 23.26 -21.85
CA SER A 133 -6.20 23.53 -22.90
C SER A 133 -6.63 22.25 -23.62
N ASN A 134 -7.85 22.24 -24.20
CA ASN A 134 -8.40 21.08 -24.91
C ASN A 134 -8.26 19.77 -24.12
N PHE A 135 -8.57 19.83 -22.84
CA PHE A 135 -8.45 18.68 -21.94
C PHE A 135 -9.54 17.63 -22.21
N VAL A 136 -10.74 18.10 -22.54
CA VAL A 136 -11.83 17.25 -22.98
C VAL A 136 -11.66 16.91 -24.45
N THR A 137 -11.76 15.62 -24.79
CA THR A 137 -11.62 15.11 -26.15
C THR A 137 -12.97 14.74 -26.72
N GLN A 138 -13.27 15.18 -27.94
CA GLN A 138 -14.46 14.81 -28.71
C GLN A 138 -14.20 13.50 -29.47
N THR A 139 -15.01 12.47 -29.27
CA THR A 139 -15.04 11.25 -30.09
C THR A 139 -16.17 11.31 -31.12
N SER A 140 -16.35 10.27 -31.93
CA SER A 140 -17.47 10.21 -32.89
C SER A 140 -18.85 10.07 -32.25
N THR A 141 -18.95 9.76 -30.96
CA THR A 141 -20.23 9.52 -30.25
C THR A 141 -20.41 10.37 -29.00
N ASP A 142 -19.34 10.63 -28.26
CA ASP A 142 -19.37 11.26 -26.94
C ASP A 142 -18.12 12.11 -26.74
N GLN A 143 -18.04 12.80 -25.61
CA GLN A 143 -16.80 13.43 -25.15
C GLN A 143 -16.18 12.59 -24.04
N ILE A 144 -14.86 12.70 -23.89
CA ILE A 144 -14.13 11.94 -22.87
C ILE A 144 -13.05 12.77 -22.19
N VAL A 145 -12.80 12.45 -20.91
CA VAL A 145 -11.53 12.69 -20.24
C VAL A 145 -10.83 11.34 -20.12
N TYR A 146 -9.64 11.23 -20.70
CA TYR A 146 -8.84 10.03 -20.64
C TYR A 146 -7.41 10.41 -20.30
N TRP A 147 -7.12 10.52 -19.00
CA TRP A 147 -5.91 11.18 -18.51
C TRP A 147 -5.24 10.38 -17.39
N GLN A 148 -3.90 10.34 -17.42
CA GLN A 148 -3.08 9.78 -16.36
C GLN A 148 -2.70 10.88 -15.36
N PHE A 149 -3.42 10.97 -14.25
CA PHE A 149 -3.24 11.98 -13.21
C PHE A 149 -2.02 11.74 -12.35
N ILE A 150 -1.77 10.47 -11.98
CA ILE A 150 -0.58 10.06 -11.24
C ILE A 150 0.29 9.22 -12.18
N ASN A 151 1.51 9.68 -12.38
CA ASN A 151 2.44 9.05 -13.31
C ASN A 151 2.92 7.68 -12.80
N SER A 152 3.19 6.74 -13.70
CA SER A 152 4.03 5.59 -13.42
C SER A 152 5.48 6.03 -13.20
N ASP A 153 6.28 5.15 -12.62
CA ASP A 153 7.73 5.38 -12.38
C ASP A 153 8.06 6.63 -11.55
N LEU A 154 7.14 7.03 -10.65
CA LEU A 154 7.45 8.04 -9.63
C LEU A 154 8.52 7.51 -8.67
N SER A 155 9.56 8.30 -8.43
CA SER A 155 10.66 7.95 -7.53
C SER A 155 10.91 9.06 -6.50
N PRO A 156 10.58 8.82 -5.21
CA PRO A 156 9.93 7.62 -4.64
C PRO A 156 8.46 7.47 -5.03
N SER A 157 7.93 6.25 -4.89
CA SER A 157 6.50 6.01 -5.12
C SER A 157 5.65 6.59 -3.97
N PRO A 158 4.48 7.20 -4.25
CA PRO A 158 3.62 7.78 -3.22
C PRO A 158 2.94 6.72 -2.35
N LYS A 159 2.78 7.03 -1.06
CA LYS A 159 2.11 6.14 -0.10
C LYS A 159 0.58 6.21 -0.20
N ALA A 160 0.04 7.34 -0.64
CA ALA A 160 -1.38 7.55 -0.86
C ALA A 160 -1.58 8.52 -2.03
N VAL A 161 -2.66 8.32 -2.79
CA VAL A 161 -3.07 9.24 -3.85
C VAL A 161 -4.57 9.39 -3.86
N SER A 162 -5.05 10.60 -4.22
CA SER A 162 -6.45 10.88 -4.51
C SER A 162 -6.59 11.74 -5.76
N VAL A 163 -7.72 11.61 -6.45
CA VAL A 163 -8.09 12.47 -7.57
C VAL A 163 -9.57 12.83 -7.46
N GLU A 164 -9.88 14.12 -7.54
CA GLU A 164 -11.25 14.62 -7.65
C GLU A 164 -11.42 15.37 -8.96
N ILE A 165 -12.54 15.13 -9.69
CA ILE A 165 -12.86 15.85 -10.93
C ILE A 165 -14.24 16.47 -10.77
N SER A 166 -14.29 17.79 -10.86
CA SER A 166 -15.49 18.61 -10.86
C SER A 166 -15.71 19.27 -12.24
N SER A 167 -16.85 19.90 -12.42
CA SER A 167 -17.20 20.58 -13.67
C SER A 167 -17.94 21.90 -13.41
N ASP A 168 -17.58 22.94 -14.17
CA ASP A 168 -18.27 24.24 -14.13
C ASP A 168 -19.59 24.27 -14.89
N VAL A 169 -19.84 23.28 -15.78
CA VAL A 169 -21.00 23.30 -16.69
C VAL A 169 -22.03 22.22 -16.41
N GLN A 170 -21.68 21.16 -15.69
CA GLN A 170 -22.61 20.07 -15.37
C GLN A 170 -22.39 19.51 -13.96
N THR A 171 -23.41 18.98 -13.37
CA THR A 171 -23.33 18.09 -12.23
C THR A 171 -23.25 16.67 -12.75
N MET A 172 -22.10 16.00 -12.59
CA MET A 172 -21.92 14.64 -13.11
C MET A 172 -22.80 13.65 -12.35
N ASN A 173 -23.31 12.65 -13.07
CA ASN A 173 -24.17 11.62 -12.52
C ASN A 173 -24.09 10.36 -13.40
N TYR A 174 -24.53 9.21 -12.88
CA TYR A 174 -24.45 7.94 -13.59
C TYR A 174 -25.49 7.75 -14.72
N ASP A 175 -26.46 8.64 -14.87
CA ASP A 175 -27.39 8.59 -16.00
C ASP A 175 -26.68 9.08 -17.29
N ASP A 176 -25.82 10.09 -17.15
CA ASP A 176 -25.13 10.75 -18.26
C ASP A 176 -23.65 10.39 -18.38
N ASN A 177 -23.01 9.99 -17.28
CA ASN A 177 -21.58 9.76 -17.22
C ASN A 177 -21.25 8.29 -16.90
N ARG A 178 -20.06 7.84 -17.34
CA ARG A 178 -19.47 6.55 -16.99
C ARG A 178 -18.01 6.77 -16.62
N ILE A 179 -17.52 6.01 -15.62
CA ILE A 179 -16.16 6.17 -15.09
C ILE A 179 -15.46 4.84 -14.86
N TRP A 180 -14.16 4.82 -15.11
CA TRP A 180 -13.26 3.73 -14.78
C TRP A 180 -11.91 4.27 -14.34
N GLY A 181 -11.29 3.59 -13.35
CA GLY A 181 -9.95 3.88 -12.86
C GLY A 181 -8.99 2.74 -13.13
N PHE A 182 -7.76 3.04 -13.54
CA PHE A 182 -6.74 2.06 -13.93
C PHE A 182 -5.40 2.33 -13.26
N GLY A 183 -4.64 1.27 -13.01
CA GLY A 183 -3.25 1.31 -12.59
C GLY A 183 -3.01 1.28 -11.08
N TYR A 184 -4.04 1.18 -10.25
CA TYR A 184 -3.95 1.20 -8.79
C TYR A 184 -5.05 0.37 -8.12
N ASN A 185 -4.85 0.03 -6.85
CA ASN A 185 -5.88 -0.51 -5.98
C ASN A 185 -6.64 0.63 -5.30
N GLY A 186 -7.94 0.75 -5.55
CA GLY A 186 -8.75 1.82 -5.01
C GLY A 186 -10.23 1.67 -5.37
N ASN A 187 -10.99 2.72 -5.12
CA ASN A 187 -12.37 2.84 -5.55
C ASN A 187 -12.55 4.17 -6.28
N ILE A 188 -13.40 4.17 -7.29
CA ILE A 188 -13.80 5.36 -8.03
C ILE A 188 -15.33 5.48 -8.00
N ASP A 189 -15.85 6.70 -7.80
CA ASP A 189 -17.29 6.95 -7.69
C ASP A 189 -17.64 8.35 -8.19
N ILE A 190 -18.91 8.57 -8.54
CA ILE A 190 -19.51 9.90 -8.71
C ILE A 190 -20.32 10.21 -7.46
N THR A 191 -19.88 11.21 -6.70
CA THR A 191 -20.54 11.61 -5.46
C THR A 191 -21.93 12.20 -5.70
N SER A 192 -22.76 12.30 -4.66
CA SER A 192 -24.07 12.95 -4.75
C SER A 192 -24.01 14.42 -5.19
N ASP A 193 -22.86 15.06 -5.01
CA ASP A 193 -22.63 16.45 -5.41
C ASP A 193 -22.09 16.56 -6.84
N GLY A 194 -21.98 15.43 -7.56
CA GLY A 194 -21.58 15.37 -8.96
C GLY A 194 -20.08 15.53 -9.18
N VAL A 195 -19.26 15.08 -8.25
CA VAL A 195 -17.81 15.05 -8.35
C VAL A 195 -17.34 13.61 -8.57
N VAL A 196 -16.53 13.35 -9.58
CA VAL A 196 -15.80 12.08 -9.71
C VAL A 196 -14.71 12.07 -8.63
N GLN A 197 -14.71 11.05 -7.81
CA GLN A 197 -13.75 10.91 -6.71
C GLN A 197 -13.09 9.54 -6.73
N THR A 198 -11.78 9.50 -6.54
CA THR A 198 -11.04 8.25 -6.38
C THR A 198 -9.89 8.42 -5.38
N ALA A 199 -9.54 7.32 -4.71
CA ALA A 199 -8.38 7.26 -3.84
C ALA A 199 -7.79 5.85 -3.83
N SER A 200 -6.46 5.77 -3.64
CA SER A 200 -5.78 4.50 -3.44
C SER A 200 -6.09 3.93 -2.06
N THR A 201 -6.30 2.62 -1.98
CA THR A 201 -6.46 1.89 -0.70
C THR A 201 -5.14 1.33 -0.17
N GLU A 202 -4.09 1.35 -1.00
CA GLU A 202 -2.74 0.85 -0.69
C GLU A 202 -1.69 1.81 -1.26
N PRO A 203 -0.45 1.84 -0.73
CA PRO A 203 0.65 2.57 -1.34
C PRO A 203 0.89 2.14 -2.79
N LEU A 204 1.22 3.09 -3.66
CA LEU A 204 1.57 2.78 -5.02
C LEU A 204 2.98 2.14 -5.10
N GLY A 205 3.15 1.16 -5.97
CA GLY A 205 4.46 0.67 -6.39
C GLY A 205 5.02 1.48 -7.56
N SER A 206 6.27 1.25 -7.94
CA SER A 206 6.95 1.99 -9.03
C SER A 206 6.23 1.91 -10.38
N ASN A 207 5.50 0.83 -10.63
CA ASN A 207 4.77 0.62 -11.89
C ASN A 207 3.29 1.00 -11.80
N ASN A 208 2.84 1.51 -10.65
CA ASN A 208 1.46 1.93 -10.47
C ASN A 208 1.27 3.38 -10.95
N TYR A 209 0.06 3.67 -11.36
CA TYR A 209 -0.36 4.98 -11.86
C TYR A 209 -1.85 5.17 -11.58
N VAL A 210 -2.37 6.37 -11.79
CA VAL A 210 -3.82 6.62 -11.77
C VAL A 210 -4.24 7.21 -13.10
N THR A 211 -4.90 6.41 -13.92
CA THR A 211 -5.59 6.87 -15.14
C THR A 211 -7.09 6.78 -14.92
N ILE A 212 -7.81 7.82 -15.33
CA ILE A 212 -9.27 7.86 -15.31
C ILE A 212 -9.77 7.97 -16.74
N LEU A 213 -10.74 7.12 -17.12
CA LEU A 213 -11.57 7.24 -18.30
C LEU A 213 -12.97 7.68 -17.84
N LEU A 214 -13.36 8.89 -18.23
CA LEU A 214 -14.66 9.48 -17.92
C LEU A 214 -15.39 9.76 -19.24
N ARG A 215 -16.60 9.21 -19.41
CA ARG A 215 -17.54 9.56 -20.46
C ARG A 215 -18.29 10.84 -20.10
N ILE A 216 -18.41 11.71 -21.07
CA ILE A 216 -19.16 12.96 -20.98
C ILE A 216 -20.13 13.00 -22.18
N PRO A 217 -21.39 13.45 -22.03
CA PRO A 217 -22.32 13.57 -23.14
C PRO A 217 -21.77 14.43 -24.30
N ASP A 218 -22.11 14.05 -25.51
CA ASP A 218 -21.70 14.77 -26.74
C ASP A 218 -22.03 16.27 -26.66
N GLY A 219 -21.09 17.10 -27.08
CA GLY A 219 -21.28 18.57 -27.20
C GLY A 219 -21.38 19.32 -25.86
N THR A 220 -21.01 18.71 -24.72
CA THR A 220 -21.01 19.37 -23.40
C THR A 220 -19.97 20.49 -23.33
N TYR A 221 -18.78 20.26 -23.89
CA TYR A 221 -17.67 21.22 -23.90
C TYR A 221 -17.25 21.59 -25.34
N PRO A 222 -16.90 22.85 -25.63
CA PRO A 222 -16.13 23.16 -26.82
C PRO A 222 -14.72 22.55 -26.70
N THR A 223 -14.20 21.97 -27.77
CA THR A 223 -12.83 21.44 -27.83
C THR A 223 -12.37 21.35 -29.28
N ASP A 224 -11.09 21.63 -29.51
CA ASP A 224 -10.43 21.39 -30.80
C ASP A 224 -9.74 20.01 -30.85
N PHE A 225 -9.75 19.25 -29.72
CA PHE A 225 -9.26 17.90 -29.70
C PHE A 225 -10.35 16.91 -30.12
N VAL A 226 -10.38 16.59 -31.42
CA VAL A 226 -11.41 15.78 -32.06
C VAL A 226 -10.83 14.49 -32.64
N ILE A 227 -11.43 13.36 -32.33
CA ILE A 227 -11.09 12.04 -32.86
C ILE A 227 -12.34 11.47 -33.55
N GLU A 228 -12.53 11.80 -34.81
CA GLU A 228 -13.77 11.50 -35.58
C GLU A 228 -13.94 10.02 -35.94
N ASP A 229 -12.85 9.27 -36.03
CA ASP A 229 -12.83 7.88 -36.51
C ASP A 229 -13.00 6.81 -35.39
N ARG A 230 -13.16 7.26 -34.14
CA ARG A 230 -13.32 6.37 -32.98
C ARG A 230 -14.50 6.76 -32.12
N SER A 231 -15.30 5.77 -31.74
CA SER A 231 -16.39 5.91 -30.77
C SER A 231 -15.88 5.78 -29.33
N PHE A 232 -16.66 6.24 -28.37
CA PHE A 232 -16.39 6.02 -26.95
C PHE A 232 -16.19 4.53 -26.63
N ASP A 233 -17.06 3.64 -27.13
CA ASP A 233 -16.98 2.20 -26.87
C ASP A 233 -15.66 1.59 -27.36
N SER A 234 -15.08 2.11 -28.45
CA SER A 234 -13.78 1.67 -28.93
C SER A 234 -12.63 2.06 -27.99
N PHE A 235 -12.79 3.16 -27.23
CA PHE A 235 -11.85 3.53 -26.19
C PHE A 235 -12.00 2.66 -24.94
N VAL A 236 -13.24 2.28 -24.57
CA VAL A 236 -13.50 1.33 -23.48
C VAL A 236 -12.88 -0.02 -23.80
N GLU A 237 -13.07 -0.54 -25.02
CA GLU A 237 -12.48 -1.81 -25.46
C GLU A 237 -10.94 -1.78 -25.30
N GLN A 238 -10.29 -0.73 -25.82
CA GLN A 238 -8.85 -0.58 -25.69
C GLN A 238 -8.38 -0.40 -24.23
N ALA A 239 -9.10 0.40 -23.44
CA ALA A 239 -8.75 0.65 -22.04
C ALA A 239 -8.87 -0.61 -21.18
N PHE A 240 -9.78 -1.51 -21.52
CA PHE A 240 -9.97 -2.77 -20.82
C PHE A 240 -8.91 -3.82 -21.18
N GLU A 241 -8.22 -3.68 -22.32
CA GLU A 241 -7.16 -4.62 -22.71
C GLU A 241 -6.02 -4.63 -21.66
N GLY A 242 -5.79 -5.77 -21.05
CA GLY A 242 -4.80 -5.95 -19.99
C GLY A 242 -5.24 -5.46 -18.60
N SER A 243 -6.44 -4.88 -18.48
CA SER A 243 -7.05 -4.49 -17.20
C SER A 243 -7.78 -5.69 -16.54
N SER A 244 -8.28 -5.50 -15.32
CA SER A 244 -9.18 -6.46 -14.67
C SER A 244 -10.64 -6.29 -15.09
N TYR A 245 -10.99 -5.25 -15.82
CA TYR A 245 -12.33 -5.09 -16.40
C TYR A 245 -12.52 -6.05 -17.58
N ASN A 246 -13.72 -6.60 -17.70
CA ASN A 246 -14.05 -7.53 -18.79
C ASN A 246 -14.98 -6.83 -19.81
N TYR A 247 -14.51 -6.65 -21.02
CA TYR A 247 -15.29 -6.01 -22.07
C TYR A 247 -16.56 -6.80 -22.47
N GLU A 248 -16.58 -8.13 -22.27
CA GLU A 248 -17.78 -8.94 -22.52
C GLU A 248 -18.94 -8.59 -21.55
N ASP A 249 -18.62 -8.04 -20.38
CA ASP A 249 -19.60 -7.60 -19.36
C ASP A 249 -19.98 -6.12 -19.55
N TYR A 250 -19.31 -5.39 -20.45
CA TYR A 250 -19.62 -3.99 -20.73
C TYR A 250 -20.95 -3.87 -21.50
N ASN A 251 -21.88 -3.10 -20.94
CA ASN A 251 -23.15 -2.77 -21.57
C ASN A 251 -23.25 -1.25 -21.77
N PRO A 252 -23.10 -0.74 -23.00
CA PRO A 252 -23.20 0.70 -23.30
C PRO A 252 -24.59 1.29 -23.02
N ASP A 253 -25.63 0.44 -23.06
CA ASP A 253 -27.03 0.84 -22.85
C ASP A 253 -27.51 0.61 -21.40
N ALA A 254 -26.63 0.17 -20.48
CA ALA A 254 -27.01 -0.05 -19.09
C ALA A 254 -27.50 1.25 -18.45
N THR A 255 -28.66 1.21 -17.80
CA THR A 255 -29.15 2.30 -16.97
C THR A 255 -28.46 2.28 -15.60
N TYR A 256 -28.55 3.37 -14.85
CA TYR A 256 -28.02 3.41 -13.47
C TYR A 256 -28.71 2.36 -12.57
N GLU A 257 -30.00 2.08 -12.79
CA GLU A 257 -30.72 1.02 -12.08
C GLU A 257 -30.15 -0.37 -12.40
N ASP A 258 -29.84 -0.65 -13.67
CA ASP A 258 -29.22 -1.93 -14.08
C ASP A 258 -27.84 -2.12 -13.41
N ILE A 259 -27.04 -1.05 -13.32
CA ILE A 259 -25.74 -1.05 -12.68
C ILE A 259 -25.87 -1.30 -11.17
N GLN A 260 -26.81 -0.66 -10.51
CA GLN A 260 -27.10 -0.84 -9.07
C GLN A 260 -27.63 -2.25 -8.76
N GLU A 261 -28.44 -2.85 -9.64
CA GLU A 261 -28.90 -4.24 -9.46
C GLU A 261 -27.74 -5.24 -9.59
N MET A 262 -26.76 -4.98 -10.47
CA MET A 262 -25.53 -5.78 -10.60
C MET A 262 -24.65 -5.68 -9.35
N ASP A 263 -24.51 -4.49 -8.77
CA ASP A 263 -23.80 -4.27 -7.51
C ASP A 263 -24.56 -4.80 -6.29
N GLY A 264 -25.86 -4.61 -6.22
CA GLY A 264 -26.73 -5.07 -5.13
C GLY A 264 -26.83 -6.59 -5.01
N ALA A 265 -26.61 -7.33 -6.09
CA ALA A 265 -26.52 -8.79 -6.06
C ALA A 265 -25.23 -9.27 -5.33
N ASN A 266 -24.22 -8.44 -5.22
CA ASN A 266 -22.98 -8.68 -4.49
C ASN A 266 -22.97 -8.16 -3.04
N GLU A 267 -23.91 -7.25 -2.66
CA GLU A 267 -23.97 -6.64 -1.33
C GLU A 267 -24.67 -7.50 -0.25
N ALA A 268 -25.23 -8.65 -0.59
CA ALA A 268 -26.06 -9.44 0.35
C ALA A 268 -25.28 -10.01 1.57
N ASP A 269 -23.98 -9.73 1.74
CA ASP A 269 -23.22 -10.16 2.93
C ASP A 269 -21.94 -9.33 3.22
N THR A 270 -22.01 -8.01 3.27
CA THR A 270 -20.90 -7.21 3.79
C THR A 270 -21.34 -6.33 4.96
N SER A 271 -21.02 -6.78 6.18
CA SER A 271 -20.90 -5.90 7.33
C SER A 271 -19.67 -4.99 7.07
N THR A 272 -19.89 -3.87 6.45
CA THR A 272 -18.88 -2.84 6.15
C THR A 272 -18.23 -2.38 7.46
N SER A 273 -16.91 -2.48 7.55
CA SER A 273 -16.16 -2.00 8.71
C SER A 273 -16.41 -0.49 8.89
N THR A 274 -16.51 -0.07 10.13
CA THR A 274 -16.81 1.31 10.55
C THR A 274 -15.79 2.34 9.99
N SER A 275 -14.66 1.91 9.49
CA SER A 275 -13.60 2.75 8.92
C SER A 275 -13.96 3.35 7.56
N THR A 276 -14.64 2.60 6.70
CA THR A 276 -15.07 3.07 5.37
C THR A 276 -16.22 4.10 5.48
N LYS A 277 -17.07 3.98 6.51
CA LYS A 277 -18.16 4.94 6.75
C LYS A 277 -17.68 6.31 7.24
N VAL A 278 -16.48 6.42 7.78
CA VAL A 278 -15.92 7.69 8.25
C VAL A 278 -15.37 8.52 7.08
N ILE A 279 -14.89 7.89 6.01
CA ILE A 279 -14.38 8.58 4.81
C ILE A 279 -15.55 9.09 3.95
N LEU A 280 -16.62 8.30 3.81
CA LEU A 280 -17.82 8.69 3.04
C LEU A 280 -18.72 9.72 3.76
N GLY A 281 -18.57 9.92 5.06
CA GLY A 281 -19.39 10.85 5.85
C GLY A 281 -18.89 12.30 5.89
N LEU A 282 -17.75 12.63 5.31
CA LEU A 282 -17.15 13.98 5.39
C LEU A 282 -17.38 14.86 4.15
N SER A 283 -17.86 14.30 3.02
CA SER A 283 -18.11 15.04 1.78
C SER A 283 -19.51 15.65 1.63
N ALA A 284 -20.46 15.35 2.51
CA ALA A 284 -21.86 15.75 2.35
C ALA A 284 -22.23 17.14 2.91
N ALA A 285 -21.29 18.07 3.13
CA ALA A 285 -21.61 19.38 3.70
C ALA A 285 -20.75 20.54 3.17
N ALA A 286 -20.68 20.75 1.87
CA ALA A 286 -19.97 21.90 1.31
C ALA A 286 -20.70 22.58 0.14
N GLY A 287 -21.90 23.09 0.39
CA GLY A 287 -22.47 24.17 -0.43
C GLY A 287 -22.00 25.53 0.11
N ILE A 288 -21.34 26.32 -0.75
CA ILE A 288 -21.09 27.78 -0.60
C ILE A 288 -20.56 28.22 0.78
N GLY A 289 -19.36 27.90 1.08
CA GLY A 289 -18.58 28.22 2.30
C GLY A 289 -17.36 27.34 2.43
N GLY A 290 -17.11 26.46 1.46
CA GLY A 290 -16.37 25.24 1.60
C GLY A 290 -14.84 25.32 1.46
N LEU A 291 -14.23 26.41 0.99
CA LEU A 291 -12.77 26.51 0.96
C LEU A 291 -12.16 26.48 2.39
N GLY A 292 -12.87 27.04 3.37
CA GLY A 292 -12.43 26.97 4.78
C GLY A 292 -12.71 25.61 5.46
N ALA A 293 -13.74 24.89 5.05
CA ALA A 293 -14.14 23.63 5.69
C ALA A 293 -13.37 22.42 5.12
N GLY A 294 -13.04 22.44 3.83
CA GLY A 294 -12.19 21.42 3.19
C GLY A 294 -10.75 21.48 3.74
N ILE A 295 -10.14 22.65 3.73
CA ILE A 295 -8.81 22.88 4.33
C ILE A 295 -8.80 22.51 5.82
N TRP A 296 -9.89 22.84 6.55
CA TRP A 296 -10.02 22.48 7.95
C TRP A 296 -10.21 20.96 8.16
N GLY A 297 -10.93 20.28 7.27
CA GLY A 297 -11.12 18.82 7.28
C GLY A 297 -9.82 18.07 7.02
N VAL A 298 -9.10 18.45 5.96
CA VAL A 298 -7.80 17.87 5.58
C VAL A 298 -6.73 18.16 6.64
N SER A 299 -6.61 19.42 7.08
CA SER A 299 -5.72 19.80 8.19
C SER A 299 -6.01 19.03 9.47
N ARG A 300 -7.28 18.75 9.72
CA ARG A 300 -7.69 17.94 10.87
C ARG A 300 -7.39 16.47 10.70
N TYR A 301 -7.61 15.90 9.51
CA TYR A 301 -7.23 14.53 9.20
C TYR A 301 -5.72 14.34 9.34
N ALA A 302 -4.92 15.20 8.72
CA ALA A 302 -3.46 15.21 8.86
C ALA A 302 -3.02 15.36 10.33
N SER A 303 -3.66 16.28 11.09
CA SER A 303 -3.40 16.43 12.53
C SER A 303 -3.73 15.17 13.32
N ASN A 304 -4.84 14.49 12.99
CA ASN A 304 -5.24 13.25 13.65
C ASN A 304 -4.29 12.09 13.28
N GLN A 305 -3.84 12.01 12.03
CA GLN A 305 -2.83 11.03 11.58
C GLN A 305 -1.48 11.28 12.26
N ARG A 306 -1.05 12.54 12.40
CA ARG A 306 0.18 12.88 13.14
C ARG A 306 0.11 12.42 14.61
N LYS A 307 -1.02 12.67 15.29
CA LYS A 307 -1.27 12.19 16.64
C LYS A 307 -1.30 10.66 16.70
N TYR A 308 -1.95 10.04 15.72
CA TYR A 308 -1.96 8.58 15.60
C TYR A 308 -0.53 8.04 15.51
N ARG A 309 0.30 8.55 14.60
CA ARG A 309 1.69 8.08 14.40
C ARG A 309 2.62 8.38 15.57
N GLU A 310 2.32 9.35 16.41
CA GLU A 310 3.05 9.59 17.65
C GLU A 310 2.92 8.44 18.64
N TYR A 311 1.69 7.93 18.83
CA TYR A 311 1.38 6.85 19.77
C TYR A 311 1.41 5.46 19.11
N TYR A 312 1.19 5.38 17.80
CA TYR A 312 1.16 4.16 16.99
C TYR A 312 2.18 4.26 15.84
N PRO A 313 3.48 4.30 16.15
CA PRO A 313 4.53 4.36 15.14
C PRO A 313 4.63 3.06 14.35
N THR A 314 5.20 3.14 13.13
CA THR A 314 5.47 1.97 12.30
C THR A 314 6.56 1.08 12.88
N MET A 315 6.63 -0.17 12.41
CA MET A 315 7.69 -1.12 12.76
C MET A 315 9.09 -0.51 12.54
N LYS A 316 9.35 0.07 11.37
CA LYS A 316 10.62 0.73 11.01
C LYS A 316 10.98 1.86 11.99
N THR A 317 10.00 2.65 12.41
CA THR A 317 10.21 3.73 13.39
C THR A 317 10.53 3.17 14.77
N MET A 318 9.85 2.10 15.16
CA MET A 318 10.07 1.46 16.46
C MET A 318 11.43 0.76 16.51
N GLU A 319 11.84 0.07 15.45
CA GLU A 319 13.17 -0.56 15.33
C GLU A 319 14.29 0.47 15.53
N LYS A 320 14.16 1.68 14.92
CA LYS A 320 15.13 2.78 15.16
C LYS A 320 15.14 3.25 16.63
N ARG A 321 13.97 3.33 17.27
CA ARG A 321 13.85 3.75 18.69
C ARG A 321 14.40 2.72 19.66
N THR A 322 14.26 1.44 19.34
CA THR A 322 14.66 0.30 20.19
C THR A 322 15.96 -0.37 19.73
N GLN A 323 16.73 0.30 18.88
CA GLN A 323 17.99 -0.24 18.37
C GLN A 323 18.94 -0.63 19.52
N GLY A 324 19.40 -1.89 19.51
CA GLY A 324 20.24 -2.43 20.57
C GLY A 324 19.48 -2.86 21.83
N GLU A 325 18.14 -2.77 21.82
CA GLU A 325 17.30 -3.33 22.88
C GLU A 325 16.69 -4.66 22.43
N TYR A 326 16.72 -5.64 23.31
CA TYR A 326 16.31 -7.01 23.00
C TYR A 326 15.31 -7.56 24.03
N TYR A 327 14.31 -8.27 23.54
CA TYR A 327 13.42 -9.10 24.34
C TYR A 327 13.62 -10.54 23.90
N ARG A 328 14.01 -11.43 24.80
CA ARG A 328 14.54 -12.77 24.45
C ARG A 328 13.49 -13.89 24.51
N GLU A 329 12.30 -13.59 24.94
CA GLU A 329 11.19 -14.53 25.05
C GLU A 329 10.15 -14.25 23.98
N ALA A 330 9.41 -15.27 23.54
CA ALA A 330 8.29 -15.07 22.66
C ALA A 330 7.26 -14.15 23.35
N PRO A 331 6.82 -13.05 22.71
CA PRO A 331 5.97 -12.05 23.35
C PRO A 331 4.54 -12.53 23.62
N ALA A 332 4.14 -13.67 23.06
CA ALA A 332 2.87 -14.36 23.31
C ALA A 332 3.09 -15.88 23.19
N GLU A 333 2.13 -16.68 23.61
CA GLU A 333 2.17 -18.15 23.46
C GLU A 333 1.96 -18.58 22.00
N ASP A 334 1.24 -17.76 21.23
CA ASP A 334 0.89 -18.00 19.83
C ASP A 334 1.03 -16.70 19.03
N VAL A 335 1.74 -16.75 17.92
CA VAL A 335 1.97 -15.58 17.04
C VAL A 335 0.67 -14.97 16.51
N PHE A 336 -0.39 -15.78 16.36
CA PHE A 336 -1.69 -15.29 15.87
C PHE A 336 -2.39 -14.36 16.88
N GLN A 337 -2.02 -14.41 18.15
CA GLN A 337 -2.45 -13.49 19.21
C GLN A 337 -1.94 -12.06 18.98
N LEU A 338 -0.89 -11.88 18.18
CA LEU A 338 -0.22 -10.60 17.94
C LEU A 338 -0.73 -9.87 16.68
N TYR A 339 -1.69 -10.45 15.95
CA TYR A 339 -2.12 -9.94 14.64
C TYR A 339 -2.50 -8.46 14.68
N LEU A 340 -3.35 -8.01 15.60
CA LEU A 340 -3.80 -6.60 15.67
C LEU A 340 -2.68 -5.63 16.01
N ILE A 341 -1.68 -6.04 16.79
CA ILE A 341 -0.52 -5.19 17.07
C ILE A 341 0.36 -5.09 15.83
N LEU A 342 0.57 -6.20 15.13
CA LEU A 342 1.34 -6.19 13.88
C LEU A 342 0.61 -5.45 12.74
N GLU A 343 -0.72 -5.49 12.70
CA GLU A 343 -1.52 -4.69 11.75
C GLU A 343 -1.31 -3.17 11.93
N GLN A 344 -0.96 -2.72 13.12
CA GLN A 344 -0.66 -1.31 13.38
C GLN A 344 0.82 -0.96 13.17
N LEU A 345 1.71 -1.94 13.34
CA LEU A 345 3.14 -1.76 13.12
C LEU A 345 3.53 -1.88 11.64
N ILE A 346 2.81 -2.71 10.87
CA ILE A 346 3.04 -2.96 9.45
C ILE A 346 1.98 -2.20 8.65
N ASP A 347 2.35 -1.10 8.01
CA ASP A 347 1.43 -0.25 7.26
C ASP A 347 0.83 -0.95 6.04
N ASN A 348 1.56 -1.87 5.43
CA ASN A 348 1.16 -2.57 4.23
C ASN A 348 0.31 -3.82 4.56
N LYS A 349 -1.01 -3.75 4.34
CA LYS A 349 -1.94 -4.86 4.56
C LYS A 349 -1.62 -6.10 3.72
N SER A 350 -1.11 -5.90 2.50
CA SER A 350 -0.70 -7.00 1.62
C SER A 350 0.49 -7.75 2.18
N GLU A 351 1.49 -7.03 2.68
CA GLU A 351 2.65 -7.58 3.37
C GLU A 351 2.25 -8.34 4.64
N LEU A 352 1.43 -7.73 5.50
CA LEU A 352 0.92 -8.37 6.71
C LEU A 352 0.19 -9.68 6.38
N ARG A 353 -0.67 -9.68 5.36
CA ARG A 353 -1.39 -10.87 4.89
C ARG A 353 -0.43 -11.95 4.45
N GLN A 354 0.55 -11.62 3.61
CA GLN A 354 1.59 -12.53 3.15
C GLN A 354 2.35 -13.14 4.33
N ASN A 355 2.78 -12.32 5.27
CA ASN A 355 3.52 -12.74 6.46
C ASN A 355 2.72 -13.72 7.31
N TYR A 356 1.44 -13.44 7.56
CA TYR A 356 0.58 -14.35 8.34
C TYR A 356 0.17 -15.62 7.57
N MET A 357 0.15 -15.60 6.25
CA MET A 357 0.02 -16.83 5.46
C MET A 357 1.29 -17.69 5.58
N THR A 358 2.47 -17.08 5.50
CA THR A 358 3.76 -17.76 5.72
C THR A 358 3.83 -18.36 7.13
N ALA A 359 3.55 -17.55 8.15
CA ALA A 359 3.50 -18.01 9.54
C ALA A 359 2.48 -19.15 9.74
N GLY A 360 1.32 -19.08 9.11
CA GLY A 360 0.30 -20.11 9.13
C GLY A 360 0.77 -21.44 8.54
N ILE A 361 1.50 -21.41 7.43
CA ILE A 361 2.09 -22.60 6.80
C ILE A 361 3.19 -23.17 7.70
N LEU A 362 4.09 -22.34 8.21
CA LEU A 362 5.14 -22.78 9.15
C LEU A 362 4.54 -23.42 10.41
N TYR A 363 3.48 -22.83 10.97
CA TYR A 363 2.76 -23.39 12.10
C TYR A 363 2.16 -24.77 11.77
N LEU A 364 1.52 -24.92 10.62
CA LEU A 364 0.91 -26.18 10.21
C LEU A 364 1.96 -27.29 10.01
N VAL A 365 3.14 -26.95 9.46
CA VAL A 365 4.25 -27.89 9.28
C VAL A 365 4.83 -28.28 10.65
N LYS A 366 5.21 -27.30 11.47
CA LYS A 366 5.79 -27.56 12.80
C LYS A 366 4.93 -28.49 13.65
N ASN A 367 3.61 -28.31 13.61
CA ASN A 367 2.68 -29.13 14.39
C ASN A 367 2.27 -30.43 13.68
N GLY A 368 2.86 -30.74 12.51
CA GLY A 368 2.66 -31.99 11.79
C GLY A 368 1.24 -32.14 11.20
N TYR A 369 0.59 -31.03 10.84
CA TYR A 369 -0.69 -31.04 10.12
C TYR A 369 -0.49 -31.18 8.61
N ILE A 370 0.61 -30.62 8.10
CA ILE A 370 1.03 -30.74 6.70
C ILE A 370 2.53 -31.00 6.63
N THR A 371 3.01 -31.49 5.48
CA THR A 371 4.42 -31.45 5.09
C THR A 371 4.53 -30.76 3.75
N VAL A 372 5.66 -30.10 3.49
CA VAL A 372 6.00 -29.52 2.20
C VAL A 372 7.17 -30.31 1.62
N ARG A 373 7.04 -30.79 0.40
CA ARG A 373 8.08 -31.58 -0.28
C ARG A 373 8.40 -30.99 -1.64
N GLU A 374 9.65 -31.06 -2.03
CA GLU A 374 10.06 -30.75 -3.39
C GLU A 374 9.81 -31.95 -4.29
N GLU A 375 9.11 -31.73 -5.41
CA GLU A 375 8.83 -32.75 -6.43
C GLU A 375 9.21 -32.24 -7.81
N GLU A 376 9.76 -33.14 -8.60
CA GLU A 376 9.96 -32.91 -10.02
C GLU A 376 8.63 -33.19 -10.77
N ILE A 377 8.06 -32.15 -11.34
CA ILE A 377 6.80 -32.22 -12.08
C ILE A 377 7.12 -32.14 -13.58
N ASP A 378 6.76 -33.19 -14.32
CA ASP A 378 6.89 -33.23 -15.76
C ASP A 378 5.95 -32.21 -16.42
N SER A 379 6.52 -31.24 -17.13
CA SER A 379 5.82 -30.36 -18.04
C SER A 379 6.21 -30.68 -19.47
N PHE A 380 5.30 -30.46 -20.42
CA PHE A 380 5.45 -30.83 -21.85
C PHE A 380 6.78 -30.41 -22.51
N LEU A 381 7.53 -29.46 -21.91
CA LEU A 381 8.79 -28.93 -22.47
C LEU A 381 10.00 -29.03 -21.51
N ARG A 382 9.80 -29.20 -20.20
CA ARG A 382 10.87 -29.33 -19.19
C ARG A 382 10.29 -29.82 -17.86
N SER A 383 10.97 -30.75 -17.19
CA SER A 383 10.71 -31.02 -15.78
C SER A 383 11.12 -29.79 -14.92
N LYS A 384 10.30 -29.45 -13.92
CA LYS A 384 10.52 -28.35 -13.03
C LYS A 384 10.27 -28.79 -11.59
N ASN A 385 11.22 -28.49 -10.70
CA ASN A 385 11.02 -28.70 -9.26
C ASN A 385 9.96 -27.74 -8.73
N GLN A 386 9.01 -28.27 -7.98
CA GLN A 386 7.96 -27.50 -7.32
C GLN A 386 7.77 -28.02 -5.89
N ALA A 387 7.43 -27.10 -4.97
CA ALA A 387 6.97 -27.52 -3.67
C ALA A 387 5.53 -28.02 -3.74
N VAL A 388 5.26 -29.11 -3.07
CA VAL A 388 3.92 -29.73 -2.96
C VAL A 388 3.59 -29.91 -1.49
N ILE A 389 2.39 -29.47 -1.09
CA ILE A 389 1.89 -29.67 0.27
C ILE A 389 1.21 -31.03 0.35
N TYR A 390 1.47 -31.76 1.44
CA TYR A 390 0.78 -32.99 1.82
C TYR A 390 0.06 -32.85 3.14
N ILE A 391 -1.24 -33.06 3.14
CA ILE A 391 -2.06 -33.05 4.37
C ILE A 391 -1.84 -34.35 5.14
N GLN A 392 -1.52 -34.24 6.41
CA GLN A 392 -1.35 -35.37 7.30
C GLN A 392 -2.71 -35.83 7.84
N SER A 393 -2.98 -37.14 7.78
CA SER A 393 -4.24 -37.72 8.23
C SER A 393 -4.35 -37.76 9.76
N GLY A 394 -5.56 -37.59 10.28
CA GLY A 394 -5.89 -37.85 11.70
C GLY A 394 -5.66 -36.67 12.65
N LYS A 395 -5.19 -35.53 12.18
CA LYS A 395 -5.00 -34.31 12.98
C LYS A 395 -5.71 -33.11 12.31
N ALA A 396 -6.25 -32.21 13.12
CA ALA A 396 -6.80 -30.93 12.67
C ALA A 396 -6.34 -29.81 13.63
N PRO A 397 -5.87 -28.68 13.11
CA PRO A 397 -5.50 -27.53 13.92
C PRO A 397 -6.73 -26.86 14.53
N SER A 398 -6.52 -26.08 15.58
CA SER A 398 -7.49 -25.19 16.21
C SER A 398 -7.16 -23.72 15.88
N GLY A 399 -8.01 -22.80 16.31
CA GLY A 399 -7.80 -21.37 16.12
C GLY A 399 -7.82 -20.92 14.65
N PRO A 400 -7.18 -19.78 14.31
CA PRO A 400 -7.20 -19.22 12.96
C PRO A 400 -6.61 -20.15 11.90
N SER A 401 -5.51 -20.85 12.21
CA SER A 401 -4.83 -21.78 11.28
C SER A 401 -5.73 -22.91 10.78
N ALA A 402 -6.81 -23.26 11.54
CA ALA A 402 -7.81 -24.23 11.09
C ALA A 402 -8.53 -23.77 9.80
N ARG A 403 -8.69 -22.47 9.58
CA ARG A 403 -9.30 -21.95 8.36
C ARG A 403 -8.37 -22.14 7.15
N LEU A 404 -7.11 -21.78 7.30
CA LEU A 404 -6.10 -21.98 6.25
C LEU A 404 -5.96 -23.48 5.91
N PHE A 405 -5.91 -24.34 6.92
CA PHE A 405 -5.87 -25.80 6.73
C PHE A 405 -7.10 -26.34 5.97
N LYS A 406 -8.31 -25.84 6.28
CA LYS A 406 -9.54 -26.21 5.56
C LYS A 406 -9.50 -25.82 4.08
N LEU A 407 -8.84 -24.71 3.71
CA LEU A 407 -8.68 -24.34 2.31
C LEU A 407 -7.82 -25.36 1.56
N MET A 408 -6.73 -25.81 2.18
CA MET A 408 -5.89 -26.89 1.62
C MET A 408 -6.66 -28.21 1.47
N GLN A 409 -7.45 -28.60 2.49
CA GLN A 409 -8.27 -29.80 2.46
C GLN A 409 -9.30 -29.81 1.31
N ARG A 410 -9.81 -28.65 0.91
CA ARG A 410 -10.81 -28.53 -0.18
C ARG A 410 -10.27 -28.88 -1.55
N VAL A 411 -8.96 -28.74 -1.75
CA VAL A 411 -8.29 -28.97 -3.02
C VAL A 411 -7.35 -30.18 -2.99
N ALA A 412 -7.21 -30.80 -1.83
CA ALA A 412 -6.37 -31.98 -1.65
C ALA A 412 -6.90 -33.17 -2.45
N GLN A 413 -5.99 -33.88 -3.08
CA GLN A 413 -6.24 -35.19 -3.71
C GLN A 413 -6.48 -36.27 -2.63
N LYS A 414 -6.84 -37.47 -3.06
CA LYS A 414 -7.15 -38.58 -2.14
C LYS A 414 -5.98 -39.02 -1.26
N ASP A 415 -4.76 -38.82 -1.72
CA ASP A 415 -3.50 -39.07 -1.01
C ASP A 415 -3.04 -37.90 -0.13
N GLY A 416 -3.84 -36.85 -0.06
CA GLY A 416 -3.53 -35.63 0.71
C GLY A 416 -2.70 -34.60 -0.04
N ARG A 417 -2.34 -34.84 -1.30
CA ARG A 417 -1.52 -33.96 -2.13
C ARG A 417 -2.29 -32.70 -2.55
N VAL A 418 -1.66 -31.53 -2.36
CA VAL A 418 -2.20 -30.21 -2.75
C VAL A 418 -1.26 -29.58 -3.76
N GLU A 419 -1.68 -29.54 -5.01
CA GLU A 419 -0.92 -28.93 -6.09
C GLU A 419 -1.00 -27.40 -6.06
N GLN A 420 0.12 -26.70 -6.22
CA GLN A 420 0.22 -25.24 -6.22
C GLN A 420 -0.81 -24.58 -7.16
N LYS A 421 -0.83 -25.00 -8.44
CA LYS A 421 -1.71 -24.40 -9.45
C LYS A 421 -3.20 -24.60 -9.13
N VAL A 422 -3.57 -25.74 -8.56
CA VAL A 422 -4.96 -26.04 -8.17
C VAL A 422 -5.34 -25.18 -6.97
N PHE A 423 -4.43 -25.07 -6.00
CA PHE A 423 -4.65 -24.27 -4.79
C PHE A 423 -4.72 -22.78 -5.11
N SER A 424 -3.79 -22.24 -5.90
CA SER A 424 -3.81 -20.85 -6.38
C SER A 424 -5.14 -20.50 -7.05
N LYS A 425 -5.58 -21.27 -8.04
CA LYS A 425 -6.87 -21.06 -8.72
C LYS A 425 -8.09 -21.21 -7.81
N TYR A 426 -7.99 -22.04 -6.79
CA TYR A 426 -9.07 -22.16 -5.82
C TYR A 426 -9.16 -20.91 -4.94
N ILE A 427 -8.03 -20.37 -4.49
CA ILE A 427 -7.99 -19.12 -3.70
C ILE A 427 -8.50 -17.95 -4.54
N GLU A 428 -8.03 -17.78 -5.76
CA GLU A 428 -8.50 -16.77 -6.71
C GLU A 428 -10.04 -16.75 -6.82
N LYS A 429 -10.64 -17.91 -7.04
CA LYS A 429 -12.13 -18.05 -7.12
C LYS A 429 -12.84 -17.93 -5.77
N ASN A 430 -12.15 -18.02 -4.68
CA ASN A 430 -12.72 -18.04 -3.32
C ASN A 430 -11.99 -17.06 -2.38
N TYR A 431 -11.56 -15.93 -2.90
CA TYR A 431 -10.76 -14.92 -2.18
C TYR A 431 -11.41 -14.50 -0.84
N LYS A 432 -12.73 -14.37 -0.76
CA LYS A 432 -13.48 -14.09 0.49
C LYS A 432 -13.18 -15.07 1.64
N LYS A 433 -12.66 -16.25 1.35
CA LYS A 433 -12.22 -17.19 2.39
C LYS A 433 -10.90 -16.79 3.03
N ILE A 434 -10.06 -16.03 2.32
CA ILE A 434 -8.87 -15.41 2.89
C ILE A 434 -9.29 -14.25 3.81
N GLU A 435 -10.25 -13.42 3.41
CA GLU A 435 -10.84 -12.39 4.28
C GLU A 435 -11.42 -13.00 5.56
N ALA A 436 -12.10 -14.14 5.44
CA ALA A 436 -12.60 -14.87 6.60
C ALA A 436 -11.47 -15.45 7.48
N TYR A 437 -10.30 -15.76 6.91
CA TYR A 437 -9.10 -16.11 7.67
C TYR A 437 -8.55 -14.90 8.42
N GLU A 438 -8.40 -13.76 7.75
CA GLU A 438 -7.97 -12.50 8.40
C GLU A 438 -8.92 -12.05 9.51
N ALA A 439 -10.24 -12.12 9.26
CA ALA A 439 -11.25 -11.82 10.28
C ALA A 439 -11.10 -12.74 11.51
N ALA A 440 -10.75 -14.02 11.31
CA ALA A 440 -10.50 -14.93 12.42
C ALA A 440 -9.20 -14.60 13.17
N LEU A 441 -8.15 -14.14 12.47
CA LEU A 441 -6.93 -13.63 13.08
C LEU A 441 -7.22 -12.39 13.95
N LYS A 442 -7.99 -11.45 13.42
CA LYS A 442 -8.40 -10.23 14.14
C LYS A 442 -9.18 -10.56 15.42
N SER A 443 -10.22 -11.42 15.29
CA SER A 443 -11.02 -11.83 16.45
C SER A 443 -10.16 -12.53 17.49
N TYR A 444 -9.33 -13.50 17.08
CA TYR A 444 -8.47 -14.26 17.98
C TYR A 444 -7.46 -13.38 18.72
N SER A 445 -6.89 -12.39 18.01
CA SER A 445 -5.99 -11.40 18.59
C SER A 445 -6.72 -10.45 19.53
N SER A 446 -7.92 -9.97 19.14
CA SER A 446 -8.74 -9.09 19.99
C SER A 446 -9.10 -9.75 21.32
N ASP A 447 -9.59 -11.00 21.27
CA ASP A 447 -9.97 -11.75 22.46
C ASP A 447 -8.75 -11.89 23.42
N TYR A 448 -7.59 -12.24 22.87
CA TYR A 448 -6.36 -12.35 23.67
C TYR A 448 -5.94 -11.02 24.31
N LEU A 449 -5.98 -9.92 23.53
CA LEU A 449 -5.56 -8.61 24.03
C LEU A 449 -6.51 -8.08 25.12
N GLU A 450 -7.81 -8.30 24.97
CA GLU A 450 -8.82 -7.91 25.95
C GLU A 450 -8.73 -8.76 27.22
N GLU A 451 -8.69 -10.09 27.11
CA GLU A 451 -8.61 -11.02 28.25
C GLU A 451 -7.36 -10.80 29.10
N ASN A 452 -6.25 -10.38 28.49
CA ASN A 452 -4.99 -10.11 29.17
C ASN A 452 -4.81 -8.65 29.60
N GLY A 453 -5.80 -7.78 29.37
CA GLY A 453 -5.79 -6.38 29.76
C GLY A 453 -4.77 -5.53 28.99
N TYR A 454 -4.45 -5.90 27.75
CA TYR A 454 -3.61 -5.12 26.84
C TYR A 454 -4.40 -4.02 26.16
N THR A 455 -5.73 -4.16 26.05
CA THR A 455 -6.64 -3.17 25.49
C THR A 455 -7.76 -2.83 26.46
N PHE A 456 -8.33 -1.63 26.32
CA PHE A 456 -9.55 -1.25 27.03
C PHE A 456 -10.78 -1.81 26.30
N VAL A 457 -11.72 -2.35 27.04
CA VAL A 457 -13.00 -2.81 26.49
C VAL A 457 -13.84 -1.59 26.08
N GLY A 458 -13.95 -1.39 24.77
CA GLY A 458 -14.71 -0.30 24.18
C GLY A 458 -14.02 1.08 24.28
N LEU A 459 -14.09 1.85 23.20
CA LEU A 459 -13.66 3.25 23.21
C LEU A 459 -14.72 4.08 23.97
N THR A 460 -14.32 4.70 25.09
CA THR A 460 -15.21 5.58 25.84
C THR A 460 -15.56 6.79 24.99
N ALA A 461 -16.85 7.02 24.73
CA ALA A 461 -17.35 8.18 24.01
C ALA A 461 -17.12 9.47 24.85
N LYS A 462 -15.95 10.08 24.74
CA LYS A 462 -15.66 11.38 25.32
C LYS A 462 -16.17 12.50 24.42
N SER A 463 -16.66 13.60 25.02
CA SER A 463 -17.00 14.78 24.21
C SER A 463 -15.74 15.35 23.54
N ARG A 464 -15.89 15.96 22.36
CA ARG A 464 -14.78 16.47 21.52
C ARG A 464 -13.80 17.41 22.27
N ARG A 465 -14.29 18.14 23.28
CA ARG A 465 -13.47 19.08 24.07
C ARG A 465 -12.66 18.40 25.17
N GLU A 466 -12.97 17.16 25.48
CA GLU A 466 -12.34 16.38 26.56
C GLU A 466 -11.35 15.32 26.04
N LYS A 467 -11.25 15.15 24.71
CA LYS A 467 -10.32 14.18 24.09
C LYS A 467 -8.89 14.68 24.18
N THR A 468 -8.03 13.86 24.73
CA THR A 468 -6.57 14.01 24.67
C THR A 468 -6.05 13.56 23.29
N ASP A 469 -4.78 13.86 22.98
CA ASP A 469 -4.15 13.38 21.75
C ASP A 469 -4.08 11.85 21.70
N LEU A 470 -3.90 11.19 22.83
CA LEU A 470 -3.99 9.72 22.95
C LEU A 470 -5.40 9.20 22.66
N ASP A 471 -6.45 9.87 23.15
CA ASP A 471 -7.84 9.47 22.83
C ASP A 471 -8.12 9.56 21.32
N ILE A 472 -7.56 10.58 20.64
CA ILE A 472 -7.67 10.74 19.20
C ILE A 472 -6.88 9.64 18.48
N ALA A 473 -5.67 9.32 18.94
CA ALA A 473 -4.87 8.24 18.38
C ALA A 473 -5.56 6.87 18.52
N HIS A 474 -6.17 6.58 19.68
CA HIS A 474 -6.96 5.36 19.90
C HIS A 474 -8.17 5.27 18.94
N GLU A 475 -8.83 6.41 18.68
CA GLU A 475 -9.98 6.48 17.79
C GLU A 475 -9.59 6.21 16.32
N VAL A 476 -8.44 6.76 15.88
CA VAL A 476 -7.88 6.49 14.55
C VAL A 476 -7.41 5.04 14.44
N ALA A 477 -6.79 4.51 15.49
CA ALA A 477 -6.33 3.12 15.55
C ALA A 477 -7.50 2.09 15.57
N GLY A 478 -8.69 2.52 15.99
CA GLY A 478 -9.82 1.62 16.25
C GLY A 478 -9.63 0.71 17.47
N VAL A 479 -8.54 0.90 18.23
CA VAL A 479 -8.19 0.14 19.44
C VAL A 479 -7.54 1.06 20.47
N ALA A 480 -7.80 0.81 21.74
CA ALA A 480 -7.21 1.58 22.84
C ALA A 480 -6.27 0.68 23.66
N TYR A 481 -4.96 0.82 23.48
CA TYR A 481 -3.99 0.13 24.29
C TYR A 481 -3.89 0.70 25.71
N THR A 482 -3.74 -0.19 26.67
CA THR A 482 -3.27 0.16 28.02
C THR A 482 -1.75 0.35 28.00
N ASP A 483 -1.17 0.84 29.11
CA ASP A 483 0.30 0.89 29.27
C ASP A 483 0.92 -0.50 29.06
N LYS A 484 0.26 -1.56 29.55
CA LYS A 484 0.67 -2.95 29.33
C LYS A 484 0.62 -3.35 27.85
N GLY A 485 -0.37 -2.83 27.08
CA GLY A 485 -0.48 -3.05 25.63
C GLY A 485 0.63 -2.37 24.85
N PHE A 486 0.98 -1.15 25.22
CA PHE A 486 2.14 -0.47 24.65
C PHE A 486 3.47 -1.17 25.00
N GLU A 487 3.62 -1.68 26.22
CA GLU A 487 4.77 -2.51 26.62
C GLU A 487 4.86 -3.80 25.79
N LEU A 488 3.74 -4.49 25.55
CA LEU A 488 3.70 -5.66 24.68
C LEU A 488 4.15 -5.33 23.25
N ARG A 489 3.65 -4.22 22.67
CA ARG A 489 4.09 -3.75 21.36
C ARG A 489 5.60 -3.52 21.32
N ASP A 490 6.16 -2.85 22.32
CA ASP A 490 7.60 -2.57 22.40
C ASP A 490 8.41 -3.87 22.54
N ASN A 491 7.91 -4.84 23.30
CA ASN A 491 8.52 -6.16 23.43
C ASN A 491 8.48 -6.96 22.14
N ILE A 492 7.42 -6.83 21.32
CA ILE A 492 7.34 -7.44 19.97
C ILE A 492 8.48 -6.92 19.09
N VAL A 493 8.69 -5.60 19.05
CA VAL A 493 9.76 -5.00 18.23
C VAL A 493 11.14 -5.41 18.74
N LYS A 494 11.36 -5.38 20.05
CA LYS A 494 12.61 -5.85 20.67
C LYS A 494 12.86 -7.34 20.45
N PHE A 495 11.79 -8.13 20.35
CA PHE A 495 11.90 -9.55 20.00
C PHE A 495 12.30 -9.74 18.52
N LYS A 496 11.74 -8.94 17.61
CA LYS A 496 12.20 -8.91 16.23
C LYS A 496 13.69 -8.53 16.14
N ASN A 497 14.12 -7.49 16.87
CA ASN A 497 15.54 -7.12 16.96
C ASN A 497 16.41 -8.29 17.46
N TYR A 498 15.92 -9.05 18.45
CA TYR A 498 16.60 -10.23 18.97
C TYR A 498 16.74 -11.34 17.92
N LEU A 499 15.70 -11.57 17.10
CA LEU A 499 15.75 -12.56 16.02
C LEU A 499 16.72 -12.17 14.91
N LEU A 500 16.94 -10.87 14.70
CA LEU A 500 17.88 -10.33 13.71
C LEU A 500 19.32 -10.16 14.24
N ASP A 501 19.53 -10.22 15.56
CA ASP A 501 20.88 -10.17 16.15
C ASP A 501 21.43 -11.58 16.40
N PHE A 502 22.03 -12.13 15.40
CA PHE A 502 22.56 -13.48 15.35
C PHE A 502 23.70 -13.74 16.36
N SER A 503 24.36 -12.68 16.85
CA SER A 503 25.38 -12.81 17.89
C SER A 503 24.78 -13.30 19.21
N LEU A 504 23.53 -12.96 19.49
CA LEU A 504 22.79 -13.39 20.68
C LEU A 504 22.21 -14.80 20.55
N LEU A 505 21.90 -15.23 19.34
CA LEU A 505 21.40 -16.58 19.05
C LEU A 505 22.48 -17.64 19.25
N ASN A 506 23.76 -17.30 19.00
CA ASN A 506 24.92 -18.16 19.26
C ASN A 506 25.11 -18.55 20.73
N GLU A 507 24.51 -17.83 21.67
CA GLU A 507 24.59 -18.15 23.10
C GLU A 507 23.69 -19.34 23.50
N ARG A 508 22.79 -19.79 22.62
CA ARG A 508 21.87 -20.92 22.86
C ARG A 508 22.47 -22.25 22.41
N GLN A 509 22.15 -23.32 23.14
CA GLN A 509 22.71 -24.64 22.87
C GLN A 509 21.92 -25.42 21.81
N THR A 510 22.58 -26.35 21.09
CA THR A 510 22.02 -27.22 20.05
C THR A 510 20.81 -28.06 20.44
N ASN A 511 20.52 -28.23 21.73
CA ASN A 511 19.41 -29.06 22.20
C ASN A 511 18.02 -28.42 22.07
N GLU A 512 17.92 -27.23 21.43
CA GLU A 512 16.69 -26.43 21.41
C GLU A 512 16.10 -26.28 19.99
N VAL A 513 16.31 -27.26 19.09
CA VAL A 513 15.81 -27.20 17.70
C VAL A 513 14.30 -26.95 17.65
N SER A 514 13.52 -27.55 18.56
CA SER A 514 12.08 -27.32 18.59
C SER A 514 11.71 -25.88 18.97
N LEU A 515 12.57 -25.19 19.72
CA LEU A 515 12.40 -23.76 20.01
C LEU A 515 12.72 -22.92 18.77
N TRP A 516 13.72 -23.31 18.00
CA TRP A 516 14.09 -22.62 16.77
C TRP A 516 12.99 -22.73 15.72
N ASP A 517 12.38 -23.92 15.58
CA ASP A 517 11.19 -24.10 14.74
C ASP A 517 10.01 -23.22 15.17
N GLU A 518 9.87 -22.93 16.48
CA GLU A 518 8.89 -21.95 17.00
C GLU A 518 9.26 -20.52 16.60
N LEU A 519 10.54 -20.14 16.76
CA LEU A 519 11.03 -18.81 16.39
C LEU A 519 10.82 -18.52 14.89
N MET A 520 10.91 -19.54 14.04
CA MET A 520 10.64 -19.41 12.60
C MET A 520 9.20 -18.99 12.28
N ILE A 521 8.22 -19.39 13.09
CA ILE A 521 6.82 -18.96 12.93
C ILE A 521 6.69 -17.45 13.19
N TYR A 522 7.36 -16.95 14.24
CA TYR A 522 7.41 -15.52 14.53
C TYR A 522 8.18 -14.75 13.42
N ALA A 523 9.31 -15.30 12.98
CA ALA A 523 10.06 -14.71 11.86
C ALA A 523 9.22 -14.60 10.61
N GLY A 524 8.38 -15.60 10.32
CA GLY A 524 7.39 -15.58 9.24
C GLY A 524 6.38 -14.44 9.39
N ALA A 525 5.82 -14.23 10.57
CA ALA A 525 4.87 -13.15 10.85
C ALA A 525 5.51 -11.74 10.78
N PHE A 526 6.81 -11.65 11.07
CA PHE A 526 7.59 -10.41 10.95
C PHE A 526 8.14 -10.15 9.55
N GLY A 527 8.00 -11.10 8.62
CA GLY A 527 8.53 -11.01 7.26
C GLY A 527 10.05 -11.15 7.15
N ILE A 528 10.70 -11.80 8.12
CA ILE A 528 12.16 -11.97 8.21
C ILE A 528 12.58 -13.46 8.26
N ALA A 529 11.71 -14.36 7.79
CA ALA A 529 11.94 -15.79 7.94
C ALA A 529 13.16 -16.30 7.15
N ASP A 530 13.39 -15.76 5.96
CA ASP A 530 14.52 -16.17 5.11
C ASP A 530 15.86 -15.74 5.72
N GLU A 531 15.93 -14.51 6.27
CA GLU A 531 17.11 -13.99 6.94
C GLU A 531 17.47 -14.79 8.20
N VAL A 532 16.45 -15.11 9.00
CA VAL A 532 16.63 -15.86 10.24
C VAL A 532 17.05 -17.30 9.95
N GLU A 533 16.45 -17.94 8.94
CA GLU A 533 16.79 -19.30 8.54
C GLU A 533 18.24 -19.40 8.00
N GLU A 534 18.65 -18.44 7.16
CA GLU A 534 20.01 -18.40 6.63
C GLU A 534 21.05 -18.31 7.77
N GLU A 535 20.76 -17.53 8.80
CA GLU A 535 21.67 -17.42 9.95
C GLU A 535 21.63 -18.66 10.84
N PHE A 536 20.48 -19.28 11.04
CA PHE A 536 20.41 -20.56 11.75
C PHE A 536 21.27 -21.63 11.08
N ARG A 537 21.29 -21.71 9.76
CA ARG A 537 22.16 -22.61 8.99
C ARG A 537 23.64 -22.30 9.17
N LYS A 538 24.02 -21.02 9.27
CA LYS A 538 25.41 -20.61 9.49
C LYS A 538 25.89 -21.00 10.87
N ILE A 539 25.04 -20.83 11.88
CA ILE A 539 25.36 -21.16 13.28
C ILE A 539 25.34 -22.68 13.52
N TYR A 540 24.35 -23.36 12.93
CA TYR A 540 24.12 -24.80 13.06
C TYR A 540 23.81 -25.41 11.68
N PRO A 541 24.84 -25.86 10.94
CA PRO A 541 24.64 -26.48 9.62
C PRO A 541 23.69 -27.70 9.68
N GLU A 542 23.67 -28.43 10.78
CA GLU A 542 22.77 -29.58 10.98
C GLU A 542 21.30 -29.17 11.14
N TYR A 543 20.99 -27.90 11.41
CA TYR A 543 19.60 -27.42 11.53
C TYR A 543 18.80 -27.74 10.28
N ALA A 544 19.39 -27.58 9.10
CA ALA A 544 18.77 -27.90 7.84
C ALA A 544 18.33 -29.37 7.70
N GLU A 545 18.96 -30.29 8.46
CA GLU A 545 18.67 -31.74 8.39
C GLU A 545 17.70 -32.21 9.49
N ILE A 546 17.67 -31.50 10.64
CA ILE A 546 16.92 -31.93 11.82
C ILE A 546 15.68 -31.11 12.13
N SER A 547 15.53 -29.94 11.51
CA SER A 547 14.34 -29.08 11.60
C SER A 547 13.10 -29.78 11.06
N THR A 548 11.93 -29.43 11.58
CA THR A 548 10.64 -29.85 10.99
C THR A 548 10.40 -29.28 9.60
N TYR A 549 11.21 -28.32 9.17
CA TYR A 549 11.18 -27.71 7.83
C TYR A 549 12.17 -28.34 6.84
N SER A 550 12.82 -29.45 7.19
CA SER A 550 13.89 -30.10 6.39
C SER A 550 13.41 -30.79 5.11
N ASP A 551 12.12 -31.09 4.97
CA ASP A 551 11.56 -31.84 3.83
C ASP A 551 11.56 -31.06 2.48
N ALA A 552 11.81 -29.73 2.53
CA ALA A 552 11.91 -28.87 1.35
C ALA A 552 12.84 -27.66 1.63
N PRO A 553 13.47 -27.08 0.60
CA PRO A 553 14.16 -25.79 0.73
C PRO A 553 13.29 -24.72 1.37
N PHE A 554 13.83 -24.00 2.35
CA PHE A 554 13.04 -23.13 3.22
C PHE A 554 12.29 -22.04 2.47
N PHE A 555 12.87 -21.46 1.41
CA PHE A 555 12.23 -20.43 0.58
C PHE A 555 10.84 -20.81 0.04
N TYR A 556 10.50 -22.13 -0.03
CA TYR A 556 9.17 -22.54 -0.46
C TYR A 556 8.06 -22.15 0.52
N TYR A 557 8.36 -21.99 1.81
CA TYR A 557 7.36 -21.60 2.80
C TYR A 557 6.96 -20.13 2.60
N ALA A 558 7.94 -19.24 2.41
CA ALA A 558 7.71 -17.84 2.06
C ALA A 558 7.03 -17.71 0.67
N TYR A 559 7.46 -18.54 -0.28
CA TYR A 559 6.82 -18.60 -1.60
C TYR A 559 5.32 -18.94 -1.55
N TYR A 560 4.91 -19.88 -0.68
CA TYR A 560 3.48 -20.19 -0.50
C TYR A 560 2.71 -18.99 0.06
N GLY A 561 3.26 -18.29 1.03
CA GLY A 561 2.66 -17.06 1.55
C GLY A 561 2.43 -16.02 0.45
N SER A 562 3.46 -15.78 -0.34
CA SER A 562 3.41 -14.87 -1.50
C SER A 562 2.41 -15.32 -2.57
N MET A 563 2.41 -16.62 -2.92
CA MET A 563 1.47 -17.20 -3.89
C MET A 563 0.01 -17.01 -3.45
N LEU A 564 -0.29 -17.31 -2.19
CA LEU A 564 -1.65 -17.19 -1.65
C LEU A 564 -2.11 -15.74 -1.62
N ASN A 565 -1.22 -14.81 -1.23
CA ASN A 565 -1.50 -13.39 -1.23
C ASN A 565 -1.76 -12.87 -2.65
N ARG A 566 -0.95 -13.25 -3.65
CA ARG A 566 -1.17 -12.92 -5.06
C ARG A 566 -2.51 -13.47 -5.55
N SER A 567 -2.80 -14.77 -5.30
CA SER A 567 -4.08 -15.39 -5.71
C SER A 567 -5.29 -14.71 -5.04
N TYR A 568 -5.14 -14.23 -3.82
CA TYR A 568 -6.16 -13.40 -3.16
C TYR A 568 -6.35 -12.07 -3.91
N SER A 569 -5.26 -11.36 -4.20
CA SER A 569 -5.30 -10.07 -4.90
C SER A 569 -5.91 -10.21 -6.29
N ASP A 570 -5.53 -11.25 -7.04
CA ASP A 570 -6.08 -11.54 -8.36
C ASP A 570 -7.60 -11.82 -8.29
N GLY A 571 -8.04 -12.62 -7.33
CA GLY A 571 -9.46 -12.94 -7.13
C GLY A 571 -10.28 -11.75 -6.61
N HIS A 572 -9.72 -10.96 -5.70
CA HIS A 572 -10.35 -9.75 -5.18
C HIS A 572 -10.48 -8.69 -6.29
N SER A 573 -9.42 -8.45 -7.05
CA SER A 573 -9.44 -7.52 -8.18
C SER A 573 -10.44 -7.94 -9.26
N ALA A 574 -10.49 -9.24 -9.60
CA ALA A 574 -11.47 -9.76 -10.55
C ALA A 574 -12.92 -9.59 -10.07
N ALA A 575 -13.17 -9.68 -8.76
CA ALA A 575 -14.51 -9.53 -8.19
C ALA A 575 -14.92 -8.06 -8.04
N THR A 576 -13.97 -7.16 -7.77
CA THR A 576 -14.21 -5.71 -7.71
C THR A 576 -14.30 -5.09 -9.11
N ALA A 577 -13.73 -5.75 -10.13
CA ALA A 577 -13.87 -5.38 -11.55
C ALA A 577 -15.29 -5.63 -12.12
N SER A 578 -16.23 -6.16 -11.34
CA SER A 578 -17.62 -6.41 -11.80
C SER A 578 -18.41 -5.14 -12.12
N SER A 579 -17.86 -3.94 -11.92
CA SER A 579 -18.41 -2.67 -12.40
C SER A 579 -18.00 -2.31 -13.84
N SER A 580 -17.84 -3.31 -14.72
CA SER A 580 -17.48 -3.12 -16.15
C SER A 580 -18.45 -2.20 -16.90
N SER A 581 -19.63 -1.92 -16.37
CA SER A 581 -20.61 -0.99 -16.95
C SER A 581 -20.39 0.49 -16.61
N GLY A 582 -19.30 0.83 -15.86
CA GLY A 582 -18.93 2.23 -15.58
C GLY A 582 -19.75 2.95 -14.53
N GLY A 583 -20.36 2.20 -13.60
CA GLY A 583 -21.17 2.73 -12.50
C GLY A 583 -20.40 3.06 -11.21
N GLY A 584 -19.08 3.18 -11.26
CA GLY A 584 -18.23 3.31 -10.07
C GLY A 584 -17.87 1.96 -9.44
N GLY A 585 -17.08 1.97 -8.39
CA GLY A 585 -16.63 0.78 -7.66
C GLY A 585 -15.12 0.57 -7.68
N GLY A 586 -14.66 -0.69 -7.64
CA GLY A 586 -13.24 -1.03 -7.61
C GLY A 586 -12.50 -0.65 -8.89
N THR A 587 -11.27 -0.18 -8.73
CA THR A 587 -10.38 0.16 -9.84
C THR A 587 -9.60 -1.05 -10.33
N SER A 588 -9.06 -0.98 -11.56
CA SER A 588 -8.19 -2.00 -12.10
C SER A 588 -6.73 -1.78 -11.68
N PHE A 589 -6.16 -2.71 -10.93
CA PHE A 589 -4.73 -2.72 -10.61
C PHE A 589 -3.86 -3.22 -11.78
N GLY A 590 -4.45 -4.06 -12.64
CA GLY A 590 -3.78 -4.61 -13.82
C GLY A 590 -3.44 -3.50 -14.80
N GLY A 591 -2.44 -3.77 -15.65
CA GLY A 591 -2.15 -2.94 -16.83
C GLY A 591 -3.43 -2.85 -17.65
N GLY A 592 -3.66 -1.77 -18.29
CA GLY A 592 -4.81 -1.44 -19.13
C GLY A 592 -4.86 0.06 -19.16
N GLY A 593 -5.57 0.60 -20.09
CA GLY A 593 -5.69 2.02 -20.24
C GLY A 593 -4.44 2.64 -20.90
N GLY A 594 -4.60 3.22 -22.03
CA GLY A 594 -3.78 4.31 -22.50
C GLY A 594 -4.17 5.60 -21.78
N SER A 595 -3.73 6.70 -22.27
CA SER A 595 -4.23 8.02 -21.93
C SER A 595 -3.92 8.95 -23.08
N PHE A 596 -4.63 10.07 -23.21
CA PHE A 596 -4.25 11.11 -24.17
C PHE A 596 -3.17 12.04 -23.63
N GLY A 597 -2.84 11.94 -22.37
CA GLY A 597 -1.84 12.78 -21.77
C GLY A 597 -1.59 12.42 -20.31
N GLY A 598 -0.75 13.21 -19.65
CA GLY A 598 -0.16 12.85 -18.37
C GLY A 598 0.90 11.76 -18.54
N GLY A 599 1.41 11.26 -17.42
CA GLY A 599 2.44 10.23 -17.48
C GLY A 599 3.84 10.76 -17.84
N GLY A 600 4.84 9.92 -17.70
CA GLY A 600 6.22 10.26 -18.06
C GLY A 600 7.19 10.27 -16.88
N GLY A 601 6.85 9.62 -15.77
CA GLY A 601 7.69 9.57 -14.57
C GLY A 601 7.63 10.85 -13.73
N GLY A 602 8.47 10.93 -12.73
CA GLY A 602 8.54 12.07 -11.82
C GLY A 602 9.23 11.71 -10.52
N GLY A 603 9.31 12.67 -9.61
CA GLY A 603 9.89 12.51 -8.30
C GLY A 603 11.07 13.43 -8.03
N VAL A 604 12.01 12.98 -7.19
CA VAL A 604 13.18 13.76 -6.76
C VAL A 604 14.38 13.38 -7.60
N ARG A 605 15.15 14.37 -8.05
CA ARG A 605 16.45 14.19 -8.70
C ARG A 605 17.46 15.27 -8.28
#